data_aedb30e32bec92ec97bbce1f719b43b5
#
_entry.id   aedb30e32bec92ec97bbce1f719b43b5
#
_cell.length_a   1.000
_cell.length_b   1.000
_cell.length_c   1.000
_cell.angle_alpha   90.00
_cell.angle_beta   90.00
_cell.angle_gamma   90.00
#
_symmetry.space_group_name_H-M   'P 1'
#
loop_
_entity.id
_entity.type
_entity.pdbx_description
1 polymer ?
#
loop_
_entity_poly.entity_id
_entity_poly.type
_entity_poly.pdbx_seq_one_letter_code
_entity_poly.pdbx_strand_id
1 'polypeptide(L)' 'SSFNNYLNEYRIEKSKVLLLEEGATVLSVSQDVGFDDSSYFSKVFKRVTGVPPGKFREAGGRLPRRNEGIA' A
#
# COMPACT_ATOMS: atom_id res chain seq x y z
N SER A 1 15.81 -0.45 10.43
CA SER A 1 16.55 -1.70 10.34
C SER A 1 15.95 -2.60 9.27
N SER A 2 16.69 -3.61 8.90
CA SER A 2 16.23 -4.54 7.87
C SER A 2 15.01 -5.34 8.34
N PHE A 3 14.92 -5.63 9.63
CA PHE A 3 13.76 -6.33 10.16
C PHE A 3 12.50 -5.48 10.02
N ASN A 4 12.59 -4.20 10.38
CA ASN A 4 11.44 -3.31 10.23
C ASN A 4 11.05 -3.13 8.78
N ASN A 5 12.01 -3.06 7.88
CA ASN A 5 11.71 -2.96 6.46
C ASN A 5 11.01 -4.21 5.95
N TYR A 6 11.49 -5.37 6.38
CA TYR A 6 10.86 -6.63 5.99
C TYR A 6 9.41 -6.71 6.49
N LEU A 7 9.18 -6.34 7.76
CA LEU A 7 7.86 -6.38 8.34
C LEU A 7 6.91 -5.42 7.63
N ASN A 8 7.39 -4.21 7.34
CA ASN A 8 6.58 -3.23 6.63
C ASN A 8 6.22 -3.71 5.24
N GLU A 9 7.19 -4.30 4.52
CA GLU A 9 6.92 -4.83 3.20
C GLU A 9 5.87 -5.94 3.24
N TYR A 10 5.97 -6.82 4.24
CA TYR A 10 4.99 -7.88 4.43
C TYR A 10 3.59 -7.30 4.65
N ARG A 11 3.49 -6.30 5.51
CA ARG A 11 2.20 -5.65 5.79
C ARG A 11 1.65 -4.98 4.54
N ILE A 12 2.51 -4.34 3.74
CA ILE A 12 2.05 -3.71 2.50
C ILE A 12 1.53 -4.75 1.52
N GLU A 13 2.20 -5.89 1.39
CA GLU A 13 1.71 -6.95 0.50
C GLU A 13 0.32 -7.42 0.93
N LYS A 14 0.10 -7.59 2.22
CA LYS A 14 -1.23 -7.95 2.73
C LYS A 14 -2.25 -6.86 2.40
N SER A 15 -1.86 -5.60 2.54
CA SER A 15 -2.78 -4.49 2.33
C SER A 15 -3.25 -4.40 0.88
N LYS A 16 -2.43 -4.82 -0.07
CA LYS A 16 -2.81 -4.76 -1.49
C LYS A 16 -4.08 -5.55 -1.76
N VAL A 17 -4.17 -6.74 -1.19
CA VAL A 17 -5.36 -7.58 -1.36
C VAL A 17 -6.56 -6.94 -0.68
N LEU A 18 -6.38 -6.47 0.55
CA LEU A 18 -7.48 -5.91 1.33
C LEU A 18 -8.02 -4.61 0.73
N LEU A 19 -7.14 -3.80 0.15
CA LEU A 19 -7.57 -2.54 -0.45
C LEU A 19 -8.53 -2.74 -1.62
N LEU A 20 -8.51 -3.89 -2.25
CA LEU A 20 -9.36 -4.16 -3.40
C LEU A 20 -10.70 -4.77 -3.02
N GLU A 21 -10.90 -5.07 -1.75
CA GLU A 21 -12.16 -5.63 -1.29
C GLU A 21 -13.25 -4.57 -1.26
N GLU A 22 -14.48 -4.99 -1.51
CA GLU A 22 -15.62 -4.09 -1.49
C GLU A 22 -15.75 -3.45 -0.11
N GLY A 23 -15.96 -2.14 -0.07
CA GLY A 23 -16.13 -1.43 1.19
C GLY A 23 -14.85 -1.10 1.93
N ALA A 24 -13.70 -1.51 1.41
CA ALA A 24 -12.43 -1.22 2.09
C ALA A 24 -12.10 0.26 2.05
N THR A 25 -11.51 0.75 3.13
CA THR A 25 -10.97 2.12 3.18
C THR A 25 -9.50 2.05 3.54
N VAL A 26 -8.78 3.12 3.21
CA VAL A 26 -7.37 3.18 3.58
C VAL A 26 -7.21 3.06 5.08
N LEU A 27 -8.08 3.74 5.84
CA LEU A 27 -8.01 3.67 7.30
C LEU A 27 -8.22 2.26 7.81
N SER A 28 -9.29 1.59 7.37
CA SER A 28 -9.59 0.26 7.87
C SER A 28 -8.50 -0.73 7.52
N VAL A 29 -7.98 -0.65 6.30
CA VAL A 29 -6.92 -1.57 5.87
C VAL A 29 -5.63 -1.32 6.65
N SER A 30 -5.28 -0.04 6.89
CA SER A 30 -4.07 0.25 7.65
C SER A 30 -4.13 -0.39 9.04
N GLN A 31 -5.29 -0.33 9.67
CA GLN A 31 -5.47 -0.94 10.99
C GLN A 31 -5.43 -2.47 10.90
N ASP A 32 -6.06 -3.03 9.88
CA ASP A 32 -6.11 -4.49 9.71
C ASP A 32 -4.73 -5.10 9.53
N VAL A 33 -3.82 -4.37 8.88
CA VAL A 33 -2.48 -4.92 8.65
C VAL A 33 -1.47 -4.48 9.71
N GLY A 34 -1.93 -3.76 10.74
CA GLY A 34 -1.10 -3.53 11.92
C GLY A 34 -0.44 -2.17 12.00
N PHE A 35 -0.88 -1.18 11.23
CA PHE A 35 -0.37 0.18 11.36
C PHE A 35 -1.27 0.97 12.31
N ASP A 36 -0.66 1.64 13.28
CA ASP A 36 -1.40 2.49 14.21
C ASP A 36 -1.82 3.81 13.58
N ASP A 37 -1.06 4.26 12.58
CA ASP A 37 -1.25 5.57 11.98
C ASP A 37 -1.41 5.40 10.47
N SER A 38 -2.58 5.75 9.96
CA SER A 38 -2.86 5.58 8.53
C SER A 38 -2.02 6.50 7.66
N SER A 39 -1.58 7.65 8.19
CA SER A 39 -0.67 8.53 7.44
C SER A 39 0.68 7.86 7.24
N TYR A 40 1.19 7.22 8.28
CA TYR A 40 2.44 6.48 8.15
C TYR A 40 2.27 5.30 7.21
N PHE A 41 1.16 4.59 7.33
CA PHE A 41 0.84 3.49 6.40
C PHE A 41 0.90 3.98 4.95
N SER A 42 0.27 5.13 4.68
CA SER A 42 0.24 5.66 3.31
C SER A 42 1.64 5.99 2.81
N LYS A 43 2.49 6.54 3.67
CA LYS A 43 3.88 6.83 3.28
C LYS A 43 4.65 5.56 2.97
N VAL A 44 4.49 4.54 3.80
CA VAL A 44 5.17 3.27 3.58
C VAL A 44 4.64 2.61 2.31
N PHE A 45 3.32 2.62 2.13
CA PHE A 45 2.72 2.04 0.93
C PHE A 45 3.28 2.69 -0.33
N LYS A 46 3.32 4.02 -0.36
CA LYS A 46 3.86 4.74 -1.52
C LYS A 46 5.33 4.43 -1.74
N ARG A 47 6.11 4.33 -0.66
CA ARG A 47 7.53 4.00 -0.79
C ARG A 47 7.72 2.61 -1.39
N VAL A 48 6.92 1.64 -0.98
CA VAL A 48 7.08 0.25 -1.43
C VAL A 48 6.50 0.05 -2.83
N THR A 49 5.34 0.65 -3.12
CA THR A 49 4.63 0.37 -4.37
C THR A 49 4.79 1.44 -5.43
N GLY A 50 5.19 2.64 -5.03
CA GLY A 50 5.31 3.77 -5.94
C GLY A 50 4.07 4.63 -6.05
N VAL A 51 2.94 4.22 -5.47
CA VAL A 51 1.69 5.00 -5.51
C VAL A 51 1.03 4.99 -4.14
N PRO A 52 0.24 6.03 -3.81
CA PRO A 52 -0.50 6.02 -2.56
C PRO A 52 -1.58 4.93 -2.57
N PRO A 53 -1.98 4.44 -1.39
CA PRO A 53 -2.96 3.36 -1.34
C PRO A 53 -4.32 3.72 -1.92
N GLY A 54 -4.76 4.97 -1.79
CA GLY A 54 -6.01 5.39 -2.41
C GLY A 54 -5.95 5.33 -3.92
N LYS A 55 -4.82 5.73 -4.49
CA LYS A 55 -4.63 5.63 -5.95
C LYS A 55 -4.56 4.17 -6.40
N PHE A 56 -3.91 3.34 -5.61
CA PHE A 56 -3.84 1.92 -5.91
C PHE A 56 -5.24 1.32 -5.99
N ARG A 57 -6.09 1.65 -5.03
CA ARG A 57 -7.46 1.17 -5.02
C ARG A 57 -8.24 1.70 -6.22
N GLU A 58 -8.13 3.00 -6.51
CA GLU A 58 -8.82 3.59 -7.66
C GLU A 58 -8.44 2.92 -8.97
N ALA A 59 -7.19 2.52 -9.09
CA ALA A 59 -6.69 1.87 -10.30
C ALA A 59 -7.00 0.37 -10.35
N GLY A 60 -7.74 -0.14 -9.37
CA GLY A 60 -8.07 -1.56 -9.33
C GLY A 60 -6.88 -2.45 -9.10
N GLY A 61 -5.87 -1.95 -8.41
CA GLY A 61 -4.68 -2.73 -8.10
C GLY A 61 -3.58 -2.68 -9.13
N ARG A 62 -3.77 -1.92 -10.22
CA ARG A 62 -2.73 -1.80 -11.22
C ARG A 62 -1.66 -0.82 -10.74
N LEU A 63 -0.43 -1.24 -10.86
CA LEU A 63 0.70 -0.39 -10.49
C LEU A 63 1.37 0.13 -11.75
N PRO A 64 1.91 1.36 -11.71
CA PRO A 64 2.66 1.88 -12.85
C PRO A 64 3.84 0.98 -13.14
N ARG A 65 4.11 0.77 -14.41
CA ARG A 65 5.31 0.05 -14.79
C ARG A 65 6.50 0.95 -14.56
N ARG A 66 7.63 0.33 -14.24
CA ARG A 66 8.83 1.07 -13.95
C ARG A 66 9.22 2.00 -15.10
N ASN A 67 8.98 1.60 -16.33
CA ASN A 67 9.43 2.33 -17.50
C ASN A 67 8.35 3.15 -18.17
N GLU A 68 7.19 3.28 -17.58
CA GLU A 68 6.08 3.94 -18.25
C GLU A 68 6.37 5.40 -18.56
N GLY A 69 7.11 6.08 -17.72
CA GLY A 69 7.42 7.48 -17.93
C GLY A 69 8.60 7.71 -18.84
N ILE A 70 9.22 6.67 -19.33
CA ILE A 70 10.46 6.76 -20.11
C ILE A 70 10.20 6.62 -21.60
N ALA A 71 9.16 5.96 -21.92
CA ALA A 71 8.84 5.60 -23.31
C ALA A 71 8.64 6.81 -24.25
#